data_f04699d6ded391d2a702cdd727e6941e
#
_entry.id   f04699d6ded391d2a702cdd727e6941e
#
_cell.length_a   1.000
_cell.length_b   1.000
_cell.length_c   1.000
_cell.angle_alpha   90.00
_cell.angle_beta   90.00
_cell.angle_gamma   90.00
#
_symmetry.space_group_name_H-M   'P 1'
#
loop_
_entity.id
_entity.type
_entity.pdbx_description
1 polymer ?
#
loop_
_entity_poly.entity_id
_entity_poly.type
_entity_poly.pdbx_seq_one_letter_code
_entity_poly.pdbx_strand_id
1 'polypeptide(L)'
;MDDKDIEYAVKLYQKKSKSGDYSYEEFVYDIRERLSRRPLPSNSFDPFILMSQTRNLWRLLEMSMREIVAYSKLDMAKFSRRYCIPYRTLQAWCDGTNPCPIYIKMMLGEILKMYSRVIRYEDLCP
;
A
#
# COMPACT_ATOMS: atom_id res chain seq x y z
N MET A 1 -7.01 -10.69 -1.98
CA MET A 1 -5.67 -11.13 -1.50
C MET A 1 -5.73 -11.31 0.01
N ASP A 2 -5.16 -12.40 0.50
CA ASP A 2 -5.02 -12.61 1.95
C ASP A 2 -3.76 -11.94 2.50
N ASP A 3 -3.54 -12.07 3.80
CA ASP A 3 -2.39 -11.45 4.47
C ASP A 3 -1.05 -11.92 3.91
N LYS A 4 -0.96 -13.19 3.55
CA LYS A 4 0.27 -13.75 2.97
C LYS A 4 0.55 -13.21 1.59
N ASP A 5 -0.49 -12.98 0.78
CA ASP A 5 -0.34 -12.40 -0.53
C ASP A 5 0.16 -10.97 -0.47
N ILE A 6 -0.37 -10.21 0.49
CA ILE A 6 0.03 -8.82 0.69
C ILE A 6 1.47 -8.74 1.20
N GLU A 7 1.82 -9.60 2.16
CA GLU A 7 3.20 -9.68 2.63
C GLU A 7 4.16 -10.00 1.49
N TYR A 8 3.79 -10.97 0.65
CA TYR A 8 4.58 -11.31 -0.54
C TYR A 8 4.74 -10.12 -1.48
N ALA A 9 3.64 -9.43 -1.77
CA ALA A 9 3.64 -8.29 -2.67
C ALA A 9 4.54 -7.16 -2.16
N VAL A 10 4.45 -6.85 -0.87
CA VAL A 10 5.27 -5.79 -0.26
C VAL A 10 6.75 -6.16 -0.29
N LYS A 11 7.10 -7.39 0.05
CA LYS A 11 8.49 -7.86 0.01
C LYS A 11 9.04 -7.85 -1.42
N LEU A 12 8.23 -8.26 -2.38
CA LEU A 12 8.59 -8.25 -3.78
C LEU A 12 8.85 -6.83 -4.28
N TYR A 13 7.97 -5.90 -3.92
CA TYR A 13 8.15 -4.49 -4.26
C TYR A 13 9.46 -3.96 -3.67
N GLN A 14 9.73 -4.22 -2.41
CA GLN A 14 10.96 -3.76 -1.77
C GLN A 14 12.20 -4.32 -2.46
N LYS A 15 12.15 -5.58 -2.88
CA LYS A 15 13.27 -6.25 -3.54
C LYS A 15 13.51 -5.70 -4.95
N LYS A 16 12.44 -5.58 -5.75
CA LYS A 16 12.56 -5.21 -7.17
C LYS A 16 12.64 -3.70 -7.41
N SER A 17 12.06 -2.90 -6.53
CA SER A 17 12.10 -1.44 -6.68
C SER A 17 13.49 -0.85 -6.48
N LYS A 18 14.40 -1.57 -5.84
CA LYS A 18 15.79 -1.12 -5.65
C LYS A 18 16.53 -0.93 -6.98
N SER A 19 16.15 -1.64 -8.02
CA SER A 19 16.76 -1.50 -9.35
C SER A 19 16.26 -0.26 -10.11
N GLY A 20 15.17 0.36 -9.66
CA GLY A 20 14.58 1.53 -10.30
C GLY A 20 13.75 1.24 -11.53
N ASP A 21 13.71 0.01 -12.00
CA ASP A 21 13.05 -0.37 -13.25
C ASP A 21 11.72 -1.10 -13.05
N TYR A 22 11.27 -1.25 -11.81
CA TYR A 22 10.05 -2.00 -11.52
C TYR A 22 8.82 -1.18 -11.85
N SER A 23 8.00 -1.67 -12.78
CA SER A 23 6.79 -0.98 -13.23
C SER A 23 5.53 -1.57 -12.62
N TYR A 24 4.43 -0.82 -12.72
CA TYR A 24 3.12 -1.30 -12.30
C TYR A 24 2.71 -2.57 -13.05
N GLU A 25 2.98 -2.63 -14.35
CA GLU A 25 2.65 -3.79 -15.17
C GLU A 25 3.38 -5.04 -14.71
N GLU A 26 4.65 -4.91 -14.36
CA GLU A 26 5.44 -6.01 -13.80
C GLU A 26 4.90 -6.46 -12.45
N PHE A 27 4.51 -5.51 -11.61
CA PHE A 27 3.91 -5.80 -10.31
C PHE A 27 2.60 -6.58 -10.47
N VAL A 28 1.73 -6.14 -11.36
CA VAL A 28 0.46 -6.82 -11.66
C VAL A 28 0.73 -8.23 -12.17
N TYR A 29 1.69 -8.39 -13.08
CA TYR A 29 2.06 -9.69 -13.62
C TYR A 29 2.53 -10.64 -12.52
N ASP A 30 3.41 -10.17 -11.65
CA ASP A 30 3.96 -10.98 -10.56
C ASP A 30 2.87 -11.44 -9.58
N ILE A 31 1.95 -10.56 -9.25
CA ILE A 31 0.83 -10.89 -8.35
C ILE A 31 -0.11 -11.91 -9.01
N ARG A 32 -0.43 -11.73 -10.28
CA ARG A 32 -1.29 -12.68 -11.01
C ARG A 32 -0.63 -14.06 -11.13
N GLU A 33 0.68 -14.10 -11.37
CA GLU A 33 1.45 -15.33 -11.44
C GLU A 33 1.35 -16.13 -10.13
N ARG A 34 1.54 -15.43 -9.02
CA ARG A 34 1.42 -16.05 -7.70
C ARG A 34 0.03 -16.62 -7.47
N LEU A 35 -1.00 -15.85 -7.79
CA LEU A 35 -2.39 -16.23 -7.52
C LEU A 35 -2.88 -17.33 -8.45
N SER A 36 -2.38 -17.40 -9.67
CA SER A 36 -2.75 -18.42 -10.64
C SER A 36 -2.29 -19.83 -10.24
N ARG A 37 -1.28 -19.91 -9.38
CA ARG A 37 -0.73 -21.17 -8.90
C ARG A 37 -1.50 -21.78 -7.74
N ARG A 38 -2.51 -21.09 -7.24
CA ARG A 38 -3.34 -21.59 -6.14
C ARG A 38 -4.52 -22.37 -6.65
N PRO A 39 -4.89 -23.49 -5.97
CA PRO A 39 -6.22 -24.06 -6.19
C PRO A 39 -7.24 -23.04 -5.70
N LEU A 40 -8.06 -22.52 -6.60
CA LEU A 40 -9.07 -21.52 -6.28
C LEU A 40 -10.21 -22.18 -5.51
N PRO A 41 -10.54 -21.69 -4.30
CA PRO A 41 -11.87 -21.97 -3.77
C PRO A 41 -12.87 -21.30 -4.69
N SER A 42 -13.90 -22.06 -5.09
CA SER A 42 -14.83 -21.73 -6.16
C SER A 42 -15.63 -20.43 -5.99
N ASN A 43 -15.48 -19.72 -4.86
CA ASN A 43 -16.33 -18.59 -4.50
C ASN A 43 -15.60 -17.28 -4.21
N SER A 44 -14.27 -17.21 -4.34
CA SER A 44 -13.53 -16.08 -3.76
C SER A 44 -12.73 -15.26 -4.76
N PHE A 45 -12.85 -15.54 -6.05
CA PHE A 45 -12.04 -14.85 -7.04
C PHE A 45 -12.88 -13.96 -7.93
N ASP A 46 -12.94 -12.66 -7.56
CA ASP A 46 -13.40 -11.63 -8.46
C ASP A 46 -12.17 -10.93 -9.04
N PRO A 47 -11.88 -11.09 -10.34
CA PRO A 47 -10.71 -10.46 -10.95
C PRO A 47 -10.73 -8.93 -10.85
N PHE A 48 -11.91 -8.33 -10.85
CA PHE A 48 -12.05 -6.88 -10.73
C PHE A 48 -11.61 -6.39 -9.36
N ILE A 49 -12.03 -7.09 -8.31
CA ILE A 49 -11.65 -6.79 -6.93
C ILE A 49 -10.14 -6.95 -6.76
N LEU A 50 -9.58 -8.01 -7.30
CA LEU A 50 -8.16 -8.28 -7.23
C LEU A 50 -7.33 -7.17 -7.90
N MET A 51 -7.76 -6.72 -9.06
CA MET A 51 -7.09 -5.62 -9.76
C MET A 51 -7.15 -4.33 -8.96
N SER A 52 -8.29 -4.05 -8.34
CA SER A 52 -8.48 -2.87 -7.51
C SER A 52 -7.55 -2.89 -6.29
N GLN A 53 -7.46 -4.03 -5.61
CA GLN A 53 -6.56 -4.20 -4.47
C GLN A 53 -5.09 -4.03 -4.88
N THR A 54 -4.69 -4.64 -5.98
CA THR A 54 -3.33 -4.57 -6.49
C THR A 54 -2.94 -3.14 -6.85
N ARG A 55 -3.83 -2.42 -7.51
CA ARG A 55 -3.62 -1.02 -7.89
C ARG A 55 -3.47 -0.13 -6.67
N ASN A 56 -4.36 -0.29 -5.70
CA ASN A 56 -4.32 0.52 -4.48
C ASN A 56 -3.07 0.24 -3.66
N LEU A 57 -2.67 -1.01 -3.59
CA LEU A 57 -1.43 -1.38 -2.92
C LEU A 57 -0.21 -0.77 -3.61
N TRP A 58 -0.15 -0.84 -4.93
CA TRP A 58 0.93 -0.22 -5.70
C TRP A 58 1.01 1.29 -5.45
N ARG A 59 -0.13 1.97 -5.49
CA ARG A 59 -0.19 3.41 -5.22
C ARG A 59 0.35 3.75 -3.84
N LEU A 60 -0.06 2.99 -2.83
CA LEU A 60 0.41 3.22 -1.46
C LEU A 60 1.92 3.03 -1.38
N LEU A 61 2.45 1.96 -1.98
CA LEU A 61 3.89 1.68 -1.96
C LEU A 61 4.70 2.75 -2.66
N GLU A 62 4.16 3.36 -3.70
CA GLU A 62 4.82 4.43 -4.46
C GLU A 62 4.67 5.82 -3.82
N MET A 63 3.73 6.00 -2.90
CA MET A 63 3.50 7.31 -2.29
C MET A 63 4.63 7.68 -1.34
N SER A 64 5.03 8.94 -1.38
CA SER A 64 5.93 9.50 -0.38
C SER A 64 5.16 9.75 0.92
N MET A 65 5.88 9.89 2.03
CA MET A 65 5.23 10.22 3.30
C MET A 65 4.54 11.58 3.23
N ARG A 66 5.12 12.53 2.50
CA ARG A 66 4.51 13.85 2.29
C ARG A 66 3.15 13.74 1.61
N GLU A 67 3.03 12.86 0.61
CA GLU A 67 1.77 12.59 -0.08
C GLU A 67 0.75 11.92 0.84
N ILE A 68 1.20 11.02 1.71
CA ILE A 68 0.32 10.35 2.69
C ILE A 68 -0.24 11.37 3.69
N VAL A 69 0.60 12.27 4.20
CA VAL A 69 0.16 13.35 5.09
C VAL A 69 -0.86 14.25 4.38
N ALA A 70 -0.58 14.61 3.13
CA ALA A 70 -1.51 15.42 2.34
C ALA A 70 -2.84 14.70 2.12
N TYR A 71 -2.81 13.41 1.89
CA TYR A 71 -4.02 12.60 1.71
C TYR A 71 -4.91 12.62 2.97
N SER A 72 -4.30 12.68 4.15
CA SER A 72 -5.05 12.74 5.42
C SER A 72 -5.81 14.05 5.62
N LYS A 73 -5.46 15.09 4.85
CA LYS A 73 -5.97 16.46 4.98
C LYS A 73 -5.62 17.14 6.30
N LEU A 74 -4.66 16.58 7.03
CA LEU A 74 -4.13 17.18 8.25
C LEU A 74 -2.80 17.86 7.92
N ASP A 75 -2.46 18.92 8.65
CA ASP A 75 -1.12 19.47 8.57
C ASP A 75 -0.14 18.54 9.34
N MET A 76 1.14 18.77 9.20
CA MET A 76 2.15 17.92 9.82
C MET A 76 2.06 17.87 11.34
N ALA A 77 1.77 19.00 11.97
CA ALA A 77 1.66 19.07 13.42
C ALA A 77 0.45 18.27 13.93
N LYS A 78 -0.68 18.39 13.26
CA LYS A 78 -1.89 17.63 13.59
C LYS A 78 -1.72 16.14 13.33
N PHE A 79 -1.10 15.78 12.21
CA PHE A 79 -0.82 14.40 11.85
C PHE A 79 0.09 13.74 12.89
N SER A 80 1.15 14.44 13.27
CA SER A 80 2.09 14.00 14.31
C SER A 80 1.36 13.70 15.62
N ARG A 81 0.52 14.62 16.07
CA ARG A 81 -0.22 14.45 17.33
C ARG A 81 -1.25 13.33 17.25
N ARG A 82 -1.97 13.24 16.13
CA ARG A 82 -3.04 12.25 15.97
C ARG A 82 -2.52 10.81 16.01
N TYR A 83 -1.36 10.57 15.39
CA TYR A 83 -0.79 9.23 15.30
C TYR A 83 0.37 9.00 16.26
N CYS A 84 0.62 9.96 17.15
CA CYS A 84 1.70 9.87 18.14
C CYS A 84 3.07 9.60 17.54
N ILE A 85 3.32 10.22 16.38
CA ILE A 85 4.62 10.15 15.71
C ILE A 85 5.41 11.39 16.12
N PRO A 86 6.64 11.26 16.63
CA PRO A 86 7.45 12.43 16.95
C PRO A 86 7.58 13.36 15.72
N TYR A 87 7.35 14.64 15.92
CA TYR A 87 7.32 15.60 14.82
C TYR A 87 8.61 15.57 13.98
N ARG A 88 9.75 15.48 14.64
CA ARG A 88 11.06 15.43 13.94
C ARG A 88 11.19 14.17 13.09
N THR A 89 10.68 13.04 13.60
CA THR A 89 10.66 11.78 12.85
C THR A 89 9.79 11.91 11.61
N LEU A 90 8.59 12.45 11.76
CA LEU A 90 7.68 12.67 10.64
C LEU A 90 8.30 13.62 9.61
N GLN A 91 8.92 14.71 10.08
CA GLN A 91 9.59 15.67 9.22
C GLN A 91 10.72 15.01 8.41
N ALA A 92 11.53 14.18 9.06
CA ALA A 92 12.62 13.47 8.39
C ALA A 92 12.09 12.52 7.31
N TRP A 93 10.97 11.84 7.58
CA TRP A 93 10.33 10.98 6.58
C TRP A 93 9.81 11.81 5.40
N CYS A 94 9.18 12.95 5.66
CA CYS A 94 8.64 13.82 4.61
C CYS A 94 9.74 14.47 3.77
N ASP A 95 10.87 14.80 4.39
CA ASP A 95 12.01 15.43 3.70
C ASP A 95 12.89 14.41 2.98
N GLY A 96 12.66 13.12 3.22
CA GLY A 96 13.49 12.07 2.65
C GLY A 96 14.84 11.87 3.33
N THR A 97 15.08 12.55 4.46
CA THR A 97 16.33 12.42 5.23
C THR A 97 16.47 11.01 5.81
N ASN A 98 15.35 10.46 6.30
CA ASN A 98 15.28 9.08 6.75
C ASN A 98 14.13 8.38 6.03
N PRO A 99 14.30 7.12 5.62
CA PRO A 99 13.19 6.38 4.99
C PRO A 99 12.14 6.01 6.03
N CYS A 100 10.87 6.18 5.66
CA CYS A 100 9.78 5.69 6.49
C CYS A 100 9.74 4.16 6.43
N PRO A 101 9.69 3.46 7.57
CA PRO A 101 9.53 2.01 7.57
C PRO A 101 8.28 1.60 6.80
N ILE A 102 8.38 0.53 6.02
CA ILE A 102 7.27 0.09 5.17
C ILE A 102 6.05 -0.30 6.00
N TYR A 103 6.24 -0.87 7.19
CA TYR A 103 5.13 -1.27 8.05
C TYR A 103 4.31 -0.07 8.53
N ILE A 104 4.95 1.08 8.78
CA ILE A 104 4.25 2.32 9.14
C ILE A 104 3.39 2.78 7.96
N LYS A 105 3.94 2.75 6.76
CA LYS A 105 3.24 3.12 5.54
C LYS A 105 2.01 2.25 5.33
N MET A 106 2.16 0.94 5.51
CA MET A 106 1.05 -0.02 5.39
C MET A 106 -0.04 0.22 6.44
N MET A 107 0.35 0.49 7.67
CA MET A 107 -0.61 0.79 8.74
C MET A 107 -1.37 2.08 8.46
N LEU A 108 -0.67 3.13 8.07
CA LEU A 108 -1.31 4.41 7.71
C LEU A 108 -2.23 4.27 6.51
N GLY A 109 -1.83 3.46 5.52
CA GLY A 109 -2.66 3.21 4.36
C GLY A 109 -4.00 2.58 4.72
N GLU A 110 -4.02 1.64 5.65
CA GLU A 110 -5.25 1.04 6.13
C GLU A 110 -6.10 2.03 6.93
N ILE A 111 -5.47 2.78 7.84
CA ILE A 111 -6.17 3.77 8.68
C ILE A 111 -6.80 4.85 7.82
N LEU A 112 -6.10 5.32 6.81
CA LEU A 112 -6.57 6.38 5.92
C LEU A 112 -7.47 5.86 4.79
N LYS A 113 -7.73 4.55 4.75
CA LYS A 113 -8.58 3.90 3.74
C LYS A 113 -8.04 4.04 2.31
N MET A 114 -6.75 4.19 2.17
CA MET A 114 -6.09 4.21 0.87
C MET A 114 -6.01 2.81 0.28
N TYR A 115 -5.99 1.83 1.16
CA TYR A 115 -5.84 0.43 0.84
C TYR A 115 -6.64 -0.37 1.87
N SER A 116 -7.41 -1.35 1.44
CA SER A 116 -8.19 -2.19 2.32
C SER A 116 -8.09 -3.64 1.90
N ARG A 117 -7.90 -4.53 2.87
CA ARG A 117 -7.95 -5.97 2.66
C ARG A 117 -9.37 -6.48 2.55
N VAL A 118 -10.30 -5.76 3.18
CA VAL A 118 -11.73 -6.07 3.10
C VAL A 118 -12.33 -5.07 2.14
N ILE A 119 -12.80 -5.55 1.00
CA ILE A 119 -13.46 -4.70 0.03
C ILE A 119 -14.87 -4.47 0.50
N ARG A 120 -15.18 -3.22 0.77
CA ARG A 120 -16.54 -2.81 1.05
C ARG A 120 -17.23 -2.50 -0.26
N TYR A 121 -18.55 -2.72 -0.29
CA TYR A 121 -19.34 -2.38 -1.45
C TYR A 121 -19.14 -0.94 -1.91
N GLU A 122 -18.94 -0.04 -0.95
CA GLU A 122 -18.69 1.38 -1.19
C GLU A 122 -17.39 1.65 -1.94
N ASP A 123 -16.41 0.77 -1.80
CA ASP A 123 -15.11 0.91 -2.48
C ASP A 123 -15.17 0.54 -3.96
N LEU A 124 -16.25 -0.13 -4.38
CA LEU A 124 -16.47 -0.54 -5.77
C LEU A 124 -17.21 0.52 -6.58
N CYS A 125 -17.82 1.50 -5.92
CA CYS A 125 -18.52 2.60 -6.57
C CYS A 125 -17.62 3.82 -6.62
N PRO A 126 -17.34 4.39 -7.82
CA PRO A 126 -16.56 5.61 -7.91
C PRO A 126 -17.29 6.81 -7.29
#